data_48cd8bec9d8cf2b6983a778e9394dd09
#
_entry.id   48cd8bec9d8cf2b6983a778e9394dd09
#
_cell.length_a   1.000
_cell.length_b   1.000
_cell.length_c   1.000
_cell.angle_alpha   90.00
_cell.angle_beta   90.00
_cell.angle_gamma   90.00
#
_symmetry.space_group_name_H-M   'P 1'
#
loop_
_entity.id
_entity.type
_entity.pdbx_description
1 polymer ?
#
loop_
_entity_poly.entity_id
_entity_poly.type
_entity_poly.pdbx_seq_one_letter_code
_entity_poly.pdbx_strand_id
1 'polypeptide(L)'
;MTIQIKNIIELSHRLVPGKEEFPLELTTFNTDEALAQTSRCSEHRIERREDIWYILQEVKLGSHVGTHVEFPYHHLKTGKSAADYPLNRLVGEAVLLDFSHKKKDEEITRQEVIDTGVVIRKGDIVFIRTDMHLLWKTPRAHDRPVLSIEATKYLVEEIGIHCIGTDATGLEVRGRNDQPVHELLFTHDVAMVESLTNLDKLRATRFQVIMLPLMVEGMDSCPIRAIALVEEDAR
;
A
#
# COMPACT_ATOMS: atom_id res chain seq x y z
N MET A 1 -10.21 3.86 26.26
CA MET A 1 -8.96 3.14 26.06
C MET A 1 -7.95 4.13 25.49
N THR A 2 -6.91 4.49 26.23
CA THR A 2 -5.88 5.42 25.75
C THR A 2 -4.84 4.60 25.01
N ILE A 3 -4.78 4.71 23.69
CA ILE A 3 -3.73 4.10 22.88
C ILE A 3 -2.45 4.91 23.14
N GLN A 4 -1.51 4.36 23.88
CA GLN A 4 -0.16 4.93 23.97
C GLN A 4 0.63 4.47 22.75
N ILE A 5 0.63 5.31 21.68
CA ILE A 5 1.50 5.08 20.53
C ILE A 5 2.92 5.40 20.95
N LYS A 6 3.76 4.38 21.12
CA LYS A 6 5.15 4.56 21.54
C LYS A 6 6.10 4.62 20.36
N ASN A 7 5.87 3.82 19.31
CA ASN A 7 6.69 3.84 18.11
C ASN A 7 5.85 3.74 16.83
N ILE A 8 6.24 4.51 15.83
CA ILE A 8 5.69 4.45 14.47
C ILE A 8 6.76 3.89 13.55
N ILE A 9 6.44 2.83 12.83
CA ILE A 9 7.28 2.29 11.76
C ILE A 9 6.68 2.72 10.43
N GLU A 10 7.48 3.44 9.63
CA GLU A 10 7.15 3.80 8.25
C GLU A 10 7.19 2.56 7.37
N LEU A 11 6.08 2.26 6.69
CA LEU A 11 5.95 1.10 5.81
C LEU A 11 5.92 1.47 4.33
N SER A 12 6.11 2.74 3.98
CA SER A 12 6.09 3.21 2.59
C SER A 12 7.47 3.60 2.09
N HIS A 13 7.74 3.29 0.83
CA HIS A 13 8.94 3.76 0.15
C HIS A 13 8.91 5.27 -0.09
N ARG A 14 10.07 5.91 0.04
CA ARG A 14 10.24 7.29 -0.36
C ARG A 14 10.23 7.41 -1.87
N LEU A 15 9.32 8.22 -2.40
CA LEU A 15 9.20 8.49 -3.82
C LEU A 15 10.10 9.66 -4.25
N VAL A 16 10.66 9.54 -5.45
CA VAL A 16 11.52 10.57 -6.06
C VAL A 16 10.99 10.87 -7.47
N PRO A 17 10.48 12.09 -7.73
CA PRO A 17 9.96 12.44 -9.04
C PRO A 17 10.96 12.14 -10.16
N GLY A 18 10.47 11.56 -11.24
CA GLY A 18 11.27 11.16 -12.41
C GLY A 18 12.15 9.92 -12.23
N LYS A 19 12.08 9.23 -11.05
CA LYS A 19 12.89 8.03 -10.75
C LYS A 19 12.04 6.81 -10.36
N GLU A 20 10.73 6.91 -10.52
CA GLU A 20 9.81 5.82 -10.23
C GLU A 20 9.50 5.01 -11.50
N GLU A 21 9.09 3.75 -11.31
CA GLU A 21 8.66 2.88 -12.40
C GLU A 21 7.39 3.40 -13.07
N PHE A 22 6.43 3.87 -12.26
CA PHE A 22 5.24 4.57 -12.71
C PHE A 22 5.46 6.09 -12.68
N PRO A 23 4.79 6.86 -13.56
CA PRO A 23 4.98 8.30 -13.63
C PRO A 23 4.77 9.00 -12.28
N LEU A 24 5.72 9.82 -11.88
CA LEU A 24 5.59 10.79 -10.80
C LEU A 24 6.32 12.07 -11.25
N GLU A 25 5.54 13.10 -11.54
CA GLU A 25 6.03 14.38 -12.04
C GLU A 25 5.54 15.51 -11.15
N LEU A 26 6.42 16.48 -10.90
CA LEU A 26 6.08 17.72 -10.19
C LEU A 26 6.30 18.91 -11.12
N THR A 27 5.27 19.70 -11.32
CA THR A 27 5.40 21.03 -11.94
C THR A 27 5.34 22.07 -10.84
N THR A 28 6.42 22.85 -10.69
CA THR A 28 6.51 23.87 -9.65
C THR A 28 6.27 25.25 -10.25
N PHE A 29 5.32 25.97 -9.70
CA PHE A 29 5.02 27.37 -9.97
C PHE A 29 5.78 28.23 -8.98
N ASN A 30 6.57 29.18 -9.46
CA ASN A 30 7.26 30.15 -8.63
C ASN A 30 6.28 31.10 -7.91
N THR A 31 6.79 31.97 -7.06
CA THR A 31 5.96 32.86 -6.23
C THR A 31 4.99 33.71 -7.05
N ASP A 32 5.41 34.27 -8.17
CA ASP A 32 4.56 35.13 -9.02
C ASP A 32 3.46 34.31 -9.70
N GLU A 33 3.81 33.17 -10.26
CA GLU A 33 2.87 32.21 -10.88
C GLU A 33 1.86 31.67 -9.87
N ALA A 34 2.35 31.29 -8.68
CA ALA A 34 1.51 30.76 -7.60
C ALA A 34 0.51 31.80 -7.11
N LEU A 35 0.94 33.06 -6.93
CA LEU A 35 0.05 34.17 -6.55
C LEU A 35 -0.97 34.48 -7.64
N ALA A 36 -0.58 34.40 -8.91
CA ALA A 36 -1.49 34.58 -10.03
C ALA A 36 -2.58 33.50 -10.09
N GLN A 37 -2.25 32.24 -9.77
CA GLN A 37 -3.23 31.15 -9.70
C GLN A 37 -4.18 31.34 -8.51
N THR A 38 -3.65 31.63 -7.33
CA THR A 38 -4.45 31.85 -6.11
C THR A 38 -5.40 33.04 -6.28
N SER A 39 -4.95 34.11 -6.94
CA SER A 39 -5.79 35.29 -7.21
C SER A 39 -6.97 35.01 -8.14
N ARG A 40 -6.91 33.96 -8.97
CA ARG A 40 -8.05 33.54 -9.80
C ARG A 40 -9.17 32.90 -8.99
N CYS A 41 -8.84 32.37 -7.82
CA CYS A 41 -9.77 31.69 -6.91
C CYS A 41 -10.28 32.62 -5.79
N SER A 42 -9.84 33.89 -5.76
CA SER A 42 -10.20 34.88 -4.74
C SER A 42 -10.74 36.15 -5.38
N GLU A 43 -11.80 36.71 -4.80
CA GLU A 43 -12.33 38.06 -5.16
C GLU A 43 -11.40 39.19 -4.71
N HIS A 44 -10.39 38.88 -3.89
CA HIS A 44 -9.47 39.83 -3.31
C HIS A 44 -8.11 39.77 -4.01
N ARG A 45 -7.58 40.96 -4.37
CA ARG A 45 -6.22 41.12 -4.82
C ARG A 45 -5.25 40.73 -3.71
N ILE A 46 -4.38 39.77 -3.91
CA ILE A 46 -3.33 39.44 -2.97
C ILE A 46 -2.19 40.44 -3.12
N GLU A 47 -1.88 41.21 -2.07
CA GLU A 47 -0.72 42.09 -2.05
C GLU A 47 0.53 41.27 -1.85
N ARG A 48 1.52 41.48 -2.72
CA ARG A 48 2.82 40.81 -2.63
C ARG A 48 3.72 41.49 -1.60
N ARG A 49 4.37 40.68 -0.77
CA ARG A 49 5.54 41.08 0.02
C ARG A 49 6.81 40.57 -0.66
N GLU A 50 7.85 41.40 -0.76
CA GLU A 50 9.06 41.11 -1.54
C GLU A 50 9.91 39.95 -0.98
N ASP A 51 9.79 39.66 0.31
CA ASP A 51 10.59 38.68 1.05
C ASP A 51 9.91 37.30 1.25
N ILE A 52 8.77 37.07 0.62
CA ILE A 52 8.01 35.82 0.78
C ILE A 52 8.38 34.83 -0.32
N TRP A 53 8.79 33.63 0.12
CA TRP A 53 8.88 32.44 -0.71
C TRP A 53 7.58 31.65 -0.61
N TYR A 54 6.83 31.56 -1.72
CA TYR A 54 5.57 30.86 -1.83
C TYR A 54 5.52 30.13 -3.17
N ILE A 55 5.24 28.83 -3.15
CA ILE A 55 5.12 28.00 -4.35
C ILE A 55 3.82 27.21 -4.33
N LEU A 56 3.35 26.87 -5.52
CA LEU A 56 2.35 25.83 -5.76
C LEU A 56 2.96 24.73 -6.59
N GLN A 57 2.46 23.53 -6.44
CA GLN A 57 2.87 22.40 -7.28
C GLN A 57 1.65 21.65 -7.79
N GLU A 58 1.73 21.27 -9.05
CA GLU A 58 0.88 20.23 -9.62
C GLU A 58 1.60 18.90 -9.53
N VAL A 59 0.86 17.86 -9.15
CA VAL A 59 1.38 16.51 -9.02
C VAL A 59 0.66 15.64 -10.04
N LYS A 60 1.41 15.03 -10.97
CA LYS A 60 0.92 13.98 -11.85
C LYS A 60 1.54 12.67 -11.40
N LEU A 61 0.72 11.71 -11.04
CA LEU A 61 1.19 10.42 -10.54
C LEU A 61 0.40 9.27 -11.17
N GLY A 62 1.09 8.14 -11.39
CA GLY A 62 0.44 6.88 -11.70
C GLY A 62 -0.18 6.30 -10.43
N SER A 63 -1.35 5.66 -10.56
CA SER A 63 -2.08 5.09 -9.41
C SER A 63 -1.32 3.99 -8.68
N HIS A 64 -0.37 3.31 -9.35
CA HIS A 64 0.48 2.23 -8.80
C HIS A 64 1.90 2.68 -8.45
N VAL A 65 2.16 3.98 -8.24
CA VAL A 65 3.50 4.47 -7.96
C VAL A 65 3.90 4.22 -6.50
N GLY A 66 5.00 3.50 -6.29
CA GLY A 66 5.55 3.21 -4.97
C GLY A 66 4.70 2.28 -4.13
N THR A 67 4.66 2.51 -2.82
CA THR A 67 3.75 1.80 -1.93
C THR A 67 2.33 2.28 -2.19
N HIS A 68 1.45 1.38 -2.61
CA HIS A 68 0.08 1.70 -3.01
C HIS A 68 -0.91 0.63 -2.57
N VAL A 69 -2.17 0.98 -2.55
CA VAL A 69 -3.28 0.06 -2.32
C VAL A 69 -4.11 -0.04 -3.59
N GLU A 70 -4.45 -1.26 -3.95
CA GLU A 70 -5.32 -1.61 -5.07
C GLU A 70 -6.70 -2.01 -4.57
N PHE A 71 -7.73 -1.59 -5.29
CA PHE A 71 -9.12 -1.79 -4.95
C PHE A 71 -9.81 -2.74 -5.93
N PRO A 72 -10.96 -3.32 -5.57
CA PRO A 72 -11.72 -4.19 -6.48
C PRO A 72 -11.99 -3.59 -7.86
N TYR A 73 -12.11 -2.27 -7.98
CA TYR A 73 -12.30 -1.60 -9.27
C TYR A 73 -11.14 -1.80 -10.25
N HIS A 74 -9.95 -2.14 -9.75
CA HIS A 74 -8.78 -2.43 -10.60
C HIS A 74 -9.05 -3.59 -11.59
N HIS A 75 -9.81 -4.60 -11.19
CA HIS A 75 -10.16 -5.77 -12.02
C HIS A 75 -11.66 -5.91 -12.29
N LEU A 76 -12.51 -5.36 -11.43
CA LEU A 76 -13.95 -5.53 -11.50
C LEU A 76 -14.62 -4.20 -11.87
N LYS A 77 -15.26 -4.12 -13.04
CA LYS A 77 -15.94 -2.89 -13.52
C LYS A 77 -16.95 -2.32 -12.51
N THR A 78 -17.54 -3.14 -11.68
CA THR A 78 -18.50 -2.76 -10.64
C THR A 78 -17.88 -2.83 -9.23
N GLY A 79 -16.57 -3.04 -9.15
CA GLY A 79 -15.83 -3.06 -7.89
C GLY A 79 -15.78 -1.67 -7.25
N LYS A 80 -15.50 -1.64 -5.95
CA LYS A 80 -15.31 -0.38 -5.21
C LYS A 80 -14.01 0.30 -5.63
N SER A 81 -14.08 1.60 -5.85
CA SER A 81 -12.94 2.49 -6.07
C SER A 81 -12.36 3.00 -4.75
N ALA A 82 -11.27 3.77 -4.80
CA ALA A 82 -10.64 4.37 -3.62
C ALA A 82 -11.61 5.15 -2.74
N ALA A 83 -12.54 5.92 -3.36
CA ALA A 83 -13.53 6.70 -2.62
C ALA A 83 -14.61 5.86 -1.95
N ASP A 84 -14.92 4.69 -2.50
CA ASP A 84 -16.02 3.82 -2.04
C ASP A 84 -15.56 2.74 -1.08
N TYR A 85 -14.23 2.54 -0.97
CA TYR A 85 -13.68 1.44 -0.18
C TYR A 85 -13.74 1.75 1.33
N PRO A 86 -14.25 0.82 2.17
CA PRO A 86 -14.42 1.08 3.60
C PRO A 86 -13.08 1.21 4.33
N LEU A 87 -12.83 2.36 4.99
CA LEU A 87 -11.57 2.63 5.69
C LEU A 87 -11.28 1.66 6.84
N ASN A 88 -12.30 1.10 7.48
CA ASN A 88 -12.13 0.08 8.52
C ASN A 88 -11.53 -1.24 8.00
N ARG A 89 -11.34 -1.40 6.69
CA ARG A 89 -10.61 -2.50 6.08
C ARG A 89 -9.13 -2.18 5.85
N LEU A 90 -8.75 -0.91 5.98
CA LEU A 90 -7.38 -0.42 5.79
C LEU A 90 -6.74 0.12 7.08
N VAL A 91 -7.53 0.17 8.15
CA VAL A 91 -7.09 0.62 9.49
C VAL A 91 -7.53 -0.42 10.50
N GLY A 92 -6.58 -1.01 11.23
CA GLY A 92 -6.92 -2.03 12.21
C GLY A 92 -5.76 -2.95 12.56
N GLU A 93 -6.09 -4.11 13.11
CA GLU A 93 -5.10 -5.12 13.43
C GLU A 93 -4.53 -5.78 12.17
N ALA A 94 -3.21 -5.89 12.13
CA ALA A 94 -2.49 -6.61 11.11
C ALA A 94 -1.67 -7.75 11.72
N VAL A 95 -1.46 -8.80 10.93
CA VAL A 95 -0.55 -9.91 11.26
C VAL A 95 0.54 -10.01 10.21
N LEU A 96 1.75 -10.38 10.62
CA LEU A 96 2.90 -10.57 9.76
C LEU A 96 3.19 -12.06 9.56
N LEU A 97 3.22 -12.50 8.31
CA LEU A 97 3.68 -13.80 7.89
C LEU A 97 5.06 -13.65 7.24
N ASP A 98 6.07 -14.34 7.77
CA ASP A 98 7.45 -14.23 7.29
C ASP A 98 7.77 -15.33 6.27
N PHE A 99 7.91 -14.92 5.03
CA PHE A 99 8.34 -15.73 3.89
C PHE A 99 9.62 -15.18 3.23
N SER A 100 10.45 -14.47 4.00
CA SER A 100 11.71 -13.89 3.52
C SER A 100 12.72 -14.93 2.97
N HIS A 101 12.54 -16.19 3.31
CA HIS A 101 13.32 -17.30 2.78
C HIS A 101 12.92 -17.73 1.37
N LYS A 102 11.73 -17.33 0.89
CA LYS A 102 11.22 -17.67 -0.45
C LYS A 102 11.97 -16.93 -1.54
N LYS A 103 12.15 -17.63 -2.66
CA LYS A 103 12.86 -17.13 -3.83
C LYS A 103 11.89 -16.77 -4.94
N LYS A 104 12.46 -16.21 -6.01
CA LYS A 104 11.75 -15.91 -7.25
C LYS A 104 10.91 -17.10 -7.71
N ASP A 105 9.64 -16.81 -8.02
CA ASP A 105 8.65 -17.74 -8.57
C ASP A 105 8.32 -18.96 -7.67
N GLU A 106 8.84 -19.02 -6.43
CA GLU A 106 8.40 -20.01 -5.46
C GLU A 106 7.01 -19.66 -4.92
N GLU A 107 6.16 -20.68 -4.86
CA GLU A 107 4.82 -20.49 -4.29
C GLU A 107 4.85 -20.43 -2.76
N ILE A 108 4.04 -19.54 -2.21
CA ILE A 108 3.62 -19.53 -0.81
C ILE A 108 2.33 -20.34 -0.76
N THR A 109 2.41 -21.55 -0.26
CA THR A 109 1.30 -22.49 -0.24
C THR A 109 0.38 -22.28 0.97
N ARG A 110 -0.86 -22.80 0.88
CA ARG A 110 -1.79 -22.84 2.03
C ARG A 110 -1.16 -23.50 3.26
N GLN A 111 -0.47 -24.63 3.08
CA GLN A 111 0.13 -25.34 4.22
C GLN A 111 1.21 -24.49 4.89
N GLU A 112 2.04 -23.81 4.12
CA GLU A 112 3.06 -22.92 4.68
C GLU A 112 2.47 -21.73 5.43
N VAL A 113 1.34 -21.17 4.96
CA VAL A 113 0.62 -20.14 5.72
C VAL A 113 0.16 -20.68 7.08
N ILE A 114 -0.38 -21.90 7.13
CA ILE A 114 -0.79 -22.56 8.35
C ILE A 114 0.42 -22.86 9.26
N ASP A 115 1.52 -23.34 8.68
CA ASP A 115 2.74 -23.74 9.40
C ASP A 115 3.49 -22.56 10.01
N THR A 116 3.19 -21.30 9.62
CA THR A 116 3.70 -20.13 10.35
C THR A 116 3.26 -20.10 11.80
N GLY A 117 2.17 -20.78 12.14
CA GLY A 117 1.57 -20.78 13.49
C GLY A 117 0.95 -19.44 13.91
N VAL A 118 0.94 -18.44 13.02
CA VAL A 118 0.33 -17.13 13.28
C VAL A 118 -1.19 -17.26 13.29
N VAL A 119 -1.82 -16.83 14.37
CA VAL A 119 -3.29 -16.83 14.46
C VAL A 119 -3.85 -15.67 13.64
N ILE A 120 -4.43 -15.99 12.49
CA ILE A 120 -5.14 -15.03 11.63
C ILE A 120 -6.63 -15.09 11.99
N ARG A 121 -7.26 -13.94 12.19
CA ARG A 121 -8.67 -13.82 12.55
C ARG A 121 -9.47 -13.20 11.42
N LYS A 122 -10.76 -13.45 11.41
CA LYS A 122 -11.67 -12.76 10.48
C LYS A 122 -11.55 -11.24 10.66
N GLY A 123 -11.36 -10.56 9.55
CA GLY A 123 -11.20 -9.10 9.51
C GLY A 123 -9.77 -8.61 9.71
N ASP A 124 -8.80 -9.47 9.95
CA ASP A 124 -7.39 -9.07 10.03
C ASP A 124 -6.90 -8.53 8.67
N ILE A 125 -5.89 -7.68 8.76
CA ILE A 125 -5.02 -7.31 7.65
C ILE A 125 -3.83 -8.27 7.69
N VAL A 126 -3.48 -8.91 6.56
CA VAL A 126 -2.39 -9.89 6.50
C VAL A 126 -1.23 -9.33 5.72
N PHE A 127 -0.08 -9.17 6.36
CA PHE A 127 1.15 -8.78 5.67
C PHE A 127 2.04 -10.00 5.40
N ILE A 128 2.51 -10.09 4.16
CA ILE A 128 3.45 -11.12 3.69
C ILE A 128 4.80 -10.46 3.48
N ARG A 129 5.76 -10.79 4.34
CA ARG A 129 7.14 -10.36 4.22
C ARG A 129 7.90 -11.31 3.32
N THR A 130 8.58 -10.77 2.32
CA THR A 130 9.41 -11.51 1.37
C THR A 130 10.84 -10.97 1.26
N ASP A 131 11.14 -9.88 1.97
CA ASP A 131 12.38 -9.08 1.87
C ASP A 131 12.63 -8.51 0.46
N MET A 132 11.62 -8.50 -0.41
CA MET A 132 11.72 -7.91 -1.74
C MET A 132 11.91 -6.40 -1.74
N HIS A 133 11.53 -5.71 -0.64
CA HIS A 133 11.82 -4.30 -0.45
C HIS A 133 13.31 -3.97 -0.53
N LEU A 134 14.20 -4.94 -0.24
CA LEU A 134 15.65 -4.78 -0.37
C LEU A 134 16.10 -4.69 -1.84
N LEU A 135 15.28 -5.15 -2.77
CA LEU A 135 15.52 -5.10 -4.21
C LEU A 135 14.77 -3.95 -4.91
N TRP A 136 14.09 -3.09 -4.14
CA TRP A 136 13.34 -1.94 -4.66
C TRP A 136 14.20 -1.09 -5.61
N LYS A 137 13.65 -0.72 -6.79
CA LYS A 137 14.32 0.03 -7.85
C LYS A 137 15.60 -0.61 -8.41
N THR A 138 15.78 -1.90 -8.23
CA THR A 138 16.82 -2.66 -8.94
C THR A 138 16.20 -3.44 -10.10
N PRO A 139 17.00 -3.94 -11.06
CA PRO A 139 16.49 -4.83 -12.13
C PRO A 139 15.84 -6.11 -11.60
N ARG A 140 16.03 -6.43 -10.32
CA ARG A 140 15.49 -7.60 -9.64
C ARG A 140 14.25 -7.31 -8.80
N ALA A 141 13.69 -6.12 -8.85
CA ALA A 141 12.54 -5.72 -8.05
C ALA A 141 11.32 -6.65 -8.24
N HIS A 142 11.22 -7.29 -9.41
CA HIS A 142 10.15 -8.23 -9.74
C HIS A 142 10.52 -9.71 -9.54
N ASP A 143 11.68 -10.04 -8.98
CA ASP A 143 12.13 -11.42 -8.71
C ASP A 143 11.49 -11.97 -7.42
N ARG A 144 10.17 -11.94 -7.34
CA ARG A 144 9.37 -12.19 -6.13
C ARG A 144 8.78 -13.61 -6.09
N PRO A 145 8.47 -14.13 -4.88
CA PRO A 145 7.60 -15.29 -4.74
C PRO A 145 6.16 -14.93 -5.10
N VAL A 146 5.30 -15.94 -5.20
CA VAL A 146 3.89 -15.80 -5.56
C VAL A 146 3.01 -16.47 -4.52
N LEU A 147 1.78 -15.98 -4.35
CA LEU A 147 0.81 -16.62 -3.48
C LEU A 147 0.04 -17.69 -4.28
N SER A 148 -0.09 -18.89 -3.74
CA SER A 148 -0.90 -19.92 -4.41
C SER A 148 -2.39 -19.59 -4.34
N ILE A 149 -3.15 -20.11 -5.31
CA ILE A 149 -4.62 -19.94 -5.34
C ILE A 149 -5.25 -20.54 -4.08
N GLU A 150 -4.75 -21.69 -3.61
CA GLU A 150 -5.23 -22.36 -2.41
C GLU A 150 -4.95 -21.54 -1.14
N ALA A 151 -3.78 -20.89 -1.06
CA ALA A 151 -3.48 -19.98 0.05
C ALA A 151 -4.39 -18.74 0.01
N THR A 152 -4.64 -18.19 -1.18
CA THR A 152 -5.54 -17.06 -1.35
C THR A 152 -6.96 -17.42 -0.93
N LYS A 153 -7.50 -18.57 -1.39
CA LYS A 153 -8.83 -19.07 -0.95
C LYS A 153 -8.90 -19.25 0.56
N TYR A 154 -7.89 -19.85 1.15
CA TYR A 154 -7.84 -20.03 2.60
C TYR A 154 -7.96 -18.68 3.33
N LEU A 155 -7.24 -17.66 2.89
CA LEU A 155 -7.27 -16.34 3.53
C LEU A 155 -8.60 -15.62 3.31
N VAL A 156 -9.18 -15.67 2.10
CA VAL A 156 -10.39 -14.88 1.78
C VAL A 156 -11.69 -15.62 2.08
N GLU A 157 -11.79 -16.91 1.78
CA GLU A 157 -13.04 -17.69 1.91
C GLU A 157 -13.17 -18.34 3.29
N GLU A 158 -12.09 -18.95 3.82
CA GLU A 158 -12.15 -19.69 5.08
C GLU A 158 -11.94 -18.76 6.29
N ILE A 159 -10.97 -17.82 6.23
CA ILE A 159 -10.70 -16.87 7.31
C ILE A 159 -11.53 -15.60 7.16
N GLY A 160 -11.59 -15.02 5.97
CA GLY A 160 -12.29 -13.76 5.69
C GLY A 160 -11.49 -12.54 6.13
N ILE A 161 -10.27 -12.39 5.62
CA ILE A 161 -9.41 -11.22 5.86
C ILE A 161 -9.98 -9.97 5.19
N HIS A 162 -9.57 -8.78 5.65
CA HIS A 162 -10.01 -7.51 5.08
C HIS A 162 -9.07 -6.97 4.01
N CYS A 163 -7.78 -7.20 4.16
CA CYS A 163 -6.75 -6.68 3.26
C CYS A 163 -5.54 -7.60 3.31
N ILE A 164 -4.82 -7.70 2.19
CA ILE A 164 -3.52 -8.34 2.13
C ILE A 164 -2.46 -7.31 1.71
N GLY A 165 -1.26 -7.39 2.26
CA GLY A 165 -0.16 -6.52 1.87
C GLY A 165 1.15 -7.28 1.73
N THR A 166 2.06 -6.79 0.89
CA THR A 166 3.38 -7.37 0.71
C THR A 166 4.45 -6.30 0.47
N ASP A 167 5.69 -6.63 0.81
CA ASP A 167 6.86 -5.84 0.46
C ASP A 167 7.41 -6.15 -0.94
N ALA A 168 6.74 -7.04 -1.67
CA ALA A 168 6.98 -7.30 -3.08
C ALA A 168 6.13 -6.39 -3.99
N THR A 169 6.44 -6.39 -5.28
CA THR A 169 5.64 -5.74 -6.34
C THR A 169 4.49 -6.65 -6.80
N GLY A 170 3.75 -7.18 -5.85
CA GLY A 170 2.62 -8.07 -6.04
C GLY A 170 2.84 -9.50 -5.57
N LEU A 171 1.75 -10.27 -5.56
CA LEU A 171 1.70 -11.67 -5.14
C LEU A 171 1.25 -12.61 -6.29
N GLU A 172 1.01 -12.06 -7.48
CA GLU A 172 0.46 -12.77 -8.62
C GLU A 172 1.47 -13.65 -9.33
N VAL A 173 1.00 -14.74 -9.90
CA VAL A 173 1.79 -15.61 -10.78
C VAL A 173 2.17 -14.85 -12.05
N ARG A 174 3.45 -14.86 -12.39
CA ARG A 174 3.93 -14.15 -13.58
C ARG A 174 3.52 -14.83 -14.87
N GLY A 175 3.40 -14.03 -15.93
CA GLY A 175 3.12 -14.51 -17.27
C GLY A 175 1.68 -14.95 -17.50
N ARG A 176 0.80 -14.73 -16.53
CA ARG A 176 -0.65 -14.94 -16.64
C ARG A 176 -1.36 -13.60 -16.70
N ASN A 177 -2.20 -13.43 -17.72
CA ASN A 177 -3.01 -12.22 -17.87
C ASN A 177 -4.38 -12.31 -17.19
N ASP A 178 -4.77 -13.49 -16.72
CA ASP A 178 -6.01 -13.72 -15.96
C ASP A 178 -5.90 -13.38 -14.47
N GLN A 179 -4.68 -13.20 -13.97
CA GLN A 179 -4.34 -12.73 -12.61
C GLN A 179 -5.26 -13.32 -11.52
N PRO A 180 -5.28 -14.64 -11.32
CA PRO A 180 -6.27 -15.32 -10.49
C PRO A 180 -6.20 -14.97 -9.01
N VAL A 181 -5.05 -14.53 -8.49
CA VAL A 181 -4.93 -14.07 -7.11
C VAL A 181 -5.65 -12.74 -6.93
N HIS A 182 -5.44 -11.78 -7.83
CA HIS A 182 -6.16 -10.49 -7.81
C HIS A 182 -7.66 -10.69 -7.98
N GLU A 183 -8.09 -11.50 -8.97
CA GLU A 183 -9.49 -11.78 -9.19
C GLU A 183 -10.15 -12.34 -7.93
N LEU A 184 -9.49 -13.30 -7.27
CA LEU A 184 -10.02 -13.92 -6.06
C LEU A 184 -10.09 -12.93 -4.88
N LEU A 185 -9.05 -12.11 -4.68
CA LEU A 185 -9.06 -11.06 -3.66
C LEU A 185 -10.19 -10.06 -3.89
N PHE A 186 -10.28 -9.51 -5.09
CA PHE A 186 -11.21 -8.43 -5.39
C PHE A 186 -12.67 -8.87 -5.47
N THR A 187 -12.95 -10.11 -5.91
CA THR A 187 -14.33 -10.68 -5.85
C THR A 187 -14.82 -10.88 -4.41
N HIS A 188 -13.89 -10.98 -3.43
CA HIS A 188 -14.20 -11.04 -2.01
C HIS A 188 -14.07 -9.68 -1.30
N ASP A 189 -13.96 -8.59 -2.08
CA ASP A 189 -13.82 -7.23 -1.53
C ASP A 189 -12.54 -7.03 -0.68
N VAL A 190 -11.49 -7.82 -0.91
CA VAL A 190 -10.21 -7.74 -0.22
C VAL A 190 -9.27 -6.86 -1.03
N ALA A 191 -8.82 -5.73 -0.46
CA ALA A 191 -7.83 -4.86 -1.09
C ALA A 191 -6.43 -5.49 -1.01
N MET A 192 -5.55 -5.12 -1.96
CA MET A 192 -4.15 -5.52 -1.94
C MET A 192 -3.25 -4.30 -1.78
N VAL A 193 -2.24 -4.41 -0.92
CA VAL A 193 -1.20 -3.38 -0.74
C VAL A 193 0.13 -3.94 -1.25
N GLU A 194 0.73 -3.23 -2.18
CA GLU A 194 2.00 -3.62 -2.79
C GLU A 194 3.14 -2.70 -2.40
N SER A 195 4.36 -3.23 -2.53
CA SER A 195 5.59 -2.46 -2.31
C SER A 195 5.66 -1.80 -0.93
N LEU A 196 5.30 -2.53 0.12
CA LEU A 196 5.60 -2.14 1.49
C LEU A 196 7.11 -2.18 1.75
N THR A 197 7.57 -1.51 2.80
CA THR A 197 8.97 -1.57 3.25
C THR A 197 9.04 -1.74 4.77
N ASN A 198 10.24 -2.03 5.28
CA ASN A 198 10.50 -2.15 6.71
C ASN A 198 9.66 -3.21 7.46
N LEU A 199 9.11 -4.20 6.78
CA LEU A 199 8.41 -5.31 7.45
C LEU A 199 9.37 -6.11 8.34
N ASP A 200 10.65 -6.12 8.03
CA ASP A 200 11.73 -6.70 8.84
C ASP A 200 11.93 -6.02 10.20
N LYS A 201 11.44 -4.79 10.36
CA LYS A 201 11.51 -4.02 11.61
C LYS A 201 10.37 -4.32 12.57
N LEU A 202 9.31 -4.99 12.10
CA LEU A 202 8.19 -5.41 12.92
C LEU A 202 8.61 -6.62 13.77
N ARG A 203 8.68 -6.45 15.09
CA ARG A 203 9.07 -7.50 16.03
C ARG A 203 7.89 -8.33 16.49
N ALA A 204 6.72 -7.71 16.63
CA ALA A 204 5.48 -8.39 16.98
C ALA A 204 4.85 -8.99 15.73
N THR A 205 4.27 -10.19 15.87
CA THR A 205 3.50 -10.83 14.79
C THR A 205 2.11 -10.20 14.61
N ARG A 206 1.63 -9.41 15.58
CA ARG A 206 0.35 -8.67 15.52
C ARG A 206 0.55 -7.24 16.00
N PHE A 207 0.03 -6.28 15.25
CA PHE A 207 0.22 -4.84 15.46
C PHE A 207 -0.93 -4.06 14.82
N GLN A 208 -0.98 -2.74 15.04
CA GLN A 208 -1.96 -1.87 14.40
C GLN A 208 -1.35 -1.21 13.16
N VAL A 209 -2.15 -1.05 12.09
CA VAL A 209 -1.75 -0.33 10.87
C VAL A 209 -2.74 0.74 10.49
N ILE A 210 -2.23 1.76 9.80
CA ILE A 210 -3.00 2.82 9.17
C ILE A 210 -2.49 2.96 7.73
N MET A 211 -3.40 2.77 6.75
CA MET A 211 -3.12 2.78 5.32
C MET A 211 -4.22 3.59 4.61
N LEU A 212 -4.03 4.91 4.51
CA LEU A 212 -5.09 5.79 4.01
C LEU A 212 -4.79 6.24 2.57
N PRO A 213 -5.65 5.88 1.60
CA PRO A 213 -5.61 6.41 0.24
C PRO A 213 -6.20 7.82 0.18
N LEU A 214 -5.94 8.52 -0.93
CA LEU A 214 -6.73 9.69 -1.29
C LEU A 214 -8.15 9.25 -1.66
N MET A 215 -9.14 10.02 -1.23
CA MET A 215 -10.54 9.77 -1.53
C MET A 215 -10.90 10.32 -2.92
N VAL A 216 -10.50 9.57 -3.96
CA VAL A 216 -10.75 9.94 -5.36
C VAL A 216 -11.73 8.95 -5.97
N GLU A 217 -12.86 9.47 -6.49
CA GLU A 217 -13.87 8.67 -7.16
C GLU A 217 -13.32 8.05 -8.46
N GLY A 218 -13.59 6.76 -8.67
CA GLY A 218 -13.16 6.03 -9.87
C GLY A 218 -11.66 5.72 -9.93
N MET A 219 -10.90 5.93 -8.85
CA MET A 219 -9.50 5.56 -8.77
C MET A 219 -9.36 4.07 -8.44
N ASP A 220 -8.65 3.33 -9.27
CA ASP A 220 -8.48 1.87 -9.19
C ASP A 220 -7.45 1.44 -8.14
N SER A 221 -6.45 2.27 -7.94
CA SER A 221 -5.34 2.11 -7.01
C SER A 221 -4.89 3.49 -6.52
N CYS A 222 -4.24 3.56 -5.38
CA CYS A 222 -3.78 4.83 -4.83
C CYS A 222 -2.46 4.67 -4.06
N PRO A 223 -1.44 5.49 -4.35
CA PRO A 223 -0.28 5.60 -3.48
C PRO A 223 -0.69 5.99 -2.06
N ILE A 224 -0.09 5.33 -1.08
CA ILE A 224 -0.40 5.54 0.33
C ILE A 224 0.86 5.81 1.14
N ARG A 225 0.67 6.45 2.30
CA ARG A 225 1.65 6.43 3.37
C ARG A 225 1.16 5.47 4.45
N ALA A 226 1.64 4.23 4.38
CA ALA A 226 1.32 3.18 5.34
C ALA A 226 2.24 3.27 6.56
N ILE A 227 1.67 3.11 7.74
CA ILE A 227 2.43 3.08 9.00
C ILE A 227 1.96 1.93 9.89
N ALA A 228 2.89 1.35 10.64
CA ALA A 228 2.56 0.46 11.75
C ALA A 228 2.74 1.18 13.08
N LEU A 229 1.80 0.94 13.99
CA LEU A 229 1.86 1.38 15.38
C LEU A 229 2.26 0.18 16.24
N VAL A 230 3.41 0.25 16.88
CA VAL A 230 3.94 -0.83 17.69
C VAL A 230 4.11 -0.39 19.14
N GLU A 231 3.85 -1.31 20.06
CA GLU A 231 4.19 -1.11 21.46
C GLU A 231 5.70 -1.29 21.65
N GLU A 232 6.31 -0.57 22.59
CA GLU A 232 7.67 -0.90 23.01
C GLU A 232 7.65 -2.27 23.67
N ASP A 233 8.55 -3.16 23.23
CA ASP A 233 8.85 -4.36 23.98
C ASP A 233 9.18 -3.96 25.44
N ALA A 234 8.43 -4.52 26.37
CA ALA A 234 8.80 -4.44 27.76
C ALA A 234 10.19 -5.11 27.88
N ARG A 235 11.23 -4.28 28.14
CA ARG A 235 12.60 -4.76 28.38
C ARG A 235 12.66 -5.63 29.60
#